data_978e1a3224a8092532980098d1eb50e2
#
_entry.id   978e1a3224a8092532980098d1eb50e2
#
_cell.length_a   1.000
_cell.length_b   1.000
_cell.length_c   1.000
_cell.angle_alpha   90.00
_cell.angle_beta   90.00
_cell.angle_gamma   90.00
#
_symmetry.space_group_name_H-M   'P 1'
#
loop_
_entity.id
_entity.type
_entity.pdbx_description
1 polymer ?
#
loop_
_entity_poly.entity_id
_entity_poly.type
_entity_poly.pdbx_seq_one_letter_code
_entity_poly.pdbx_strand_id
1 'polypeptide(L)'
;MNTFKKAVAGSLFLAVTLASQAHAEDASCATVTLGDPGWSDIAVTNGIASLVLDGLGYDVKTQTLGVPIIFAGLQKGQVDVFLGNWMPAQQANYDKFVASGAVDKVAENLSGTEYTLAVPTYAYDAGVKSFADLNKYADKFGHKIYGIASGAPANESIKEIIAANEFGLKDWKLVESSEQAMLVQVGRAVKRDEFVVFLGWTPHPMNVQYDMKYLKGGEKYFGDSGSVNTLARKGYAAQCPNVGKLLSNLKFTQDMENAIMDQVLSKQASNDQAVKDWLKANPEVIDNWLKGVTTREGGDALAAVKAKL
;
A
#
# COMPACT_ATOMS: atom_id res chain seq x y z
N MET A 1 -67.15 54.53 -35.19
CA MET A 1 -65.72 54.56 -35.54
C MET A 1 -64.95 54.03 -34.30
N ASN A 2 -64.74 52.76 -34.25
CA ASN A 2 -64.07 52.07 -33.10
C ASN A 2 -62.73 51.53 -33.54
N THR A 3 -61.69 52.08 -32.97
CA THR A 3 -60.32 51.65 -33.20
C THR A 3 -59.93 50.61 -32.13
N PHE A 4 -59.76 49.33 -32.53
CA PHE A 4 -59.22 48.31 -31.72
C PHE A 4 -57.65 48.41 -31.57
N LYS A 5 -57.20 48.63 -30.34
CA LYS A 5 -55.77 48.54 -30.04
C LYS A 5 -55.47 47.07 -29.68
N LYS A 6 -54.62 46.42 -30.47
CA LYS A 6 -54.05 45.09 -30.17
C LYS A 6 -52.88 45.28 -29.22
N ALA A 7 -53.00 44.71 -28.02
CA ALA A 7 -51.85 44.54 -27.06
C ALA A 7 -51.11 43.27 -27.41
N VAL A 8 -49.82 43.35 -27.71
CA VAL A 8 -48.91 42.26 -27.90
C VAL A 8 -48.27 41.97 -26.51
N ALA A 9 -48.64 40.87 -25.91
CA ALA A 9 -48.00 40.36 -24.68
C ALA A 9 -46.72 39.61 -25.07
N GLY A 10 -45.57 40.21 -24.84
CA GLY A 10 -44.27 39.58 -24.99
C GLY A 10 -43.97 38.69 -23.76
N SER A 11 -44.01 37.38 -23.91
CA SER A 11 -43.56 36.44 -22.88
C SER A 11 -42.04 36.39 -22.85
N LEU A 12 -41.45 36.97 -21.80
CA LEU A 12 -40.04 36.84 -21.49
C LEU A 12 -39.79 35.43 -20.89
N PHE A 13 -39.23 34.51 -21.66
CA PHE A 13 -38.70 33.24 -21.12
C PHE A 13 -37.38 33.52 -20.39
N LEU A 14 -37.42 33.51 -19.07
CA LEU A 14 -36.24 33.55 -18.23
C LEU A 14 -35.61 32.13 -18.25
N ALA A 15 -34.56 31.92 -19.07
CA ALA A 15 -33.77 30.70 -19.02
C ALA A 15 -32.92 30.72 -17.74
N VAL A 16 -33.37 30.00 -16.70
CA VAL A 16 -32.57 29.75 -15.52
C VAL A 16 -31.51 28.69 -15.91
N THR A 17 -30.32 29.16 -16.25
CA THR A 17 -29.14 28.30 -16.33
C THR A 17 -28.79 27.82 -14.91
N LEU A 18 -29.11 26.60 -14.57
CA LEU A 18 -28.55 25.92 -13.43
C LEU A 18 -27.06 25.72 -13.70
N ALA A 19 -26.26 26.70 -13.34
CA ALA A 19 -24.84 26.54 -13.20
C ALA A 19 -24.64 25.55 -12.03
N SER A 20 -24.24 24.30 -12.33
CA SER A 20 -23.69 23.39 -11.32
C SER A 20 -22.51 24.12 -10.70
N GLN A 21 -22.68 24.63 -9.49
CA GLN A 21 -21.57 25.15 -8.72
C GLN A 21 -20.68 23.94 -8.41
N ALA A 22 -19.58 23.82 -9.11
CA ALA A 22 -18.47 22.97 -8.69
C ALA A 22 -18.01 23.55 -7.33
N HIS A 23 -18.44 22.92 -6.24
CA HIS A 23 -17.95 23.28 -4.93
C HIS A 23 -16.49 22.83 -4.87
N ALA A 24 -15.56 23.78 -4.77
CA ALA A 24 -14.19 23.50 -4.38
C ALA A 24 -14.23 22.76 -3.04
N GLU A 25 -13.42 21.70 -2.91
CA GLU A 25 -13.34 20.91 -1.69
C GLU A 25 -12.82 21.79 -0.53
N ASP A 26 -13.19 21.44 0.72
CA ASP A 26 -12.81 22.20 1.92
C ASP A 26 -11.29 22.46 1.96
N ALA A 27 -10.90 23.65 2.41
CA ALA A 27 -9.50 24.03 2.51
C ALA A 27 -8.67 23.09 3.41
N SER A 28 -9.31 22.45 4.39
CA SER A 28 -8.67 21.43 5.24
C SER A 28 -8.26 20.16 4.48
N CYS A 29 -8.81 19.93 3.29
CA CYS A 29 -8.48 18.82 2.40
C CYS A 29 -7.32 19.13 1.45
N ALA A 30 -6.80 20.37 1.45
CA ALA A 30 -5.74 20.81 0.53
C ALA A 30 -4.44 20.03 0.68
N THR A 31 -4.14 19.57 1.87
CA THR A 31 -2.97 18.70 2.17
C THR A 31 -3.45 17.30 2.50
N VAL A 32 -2.79 16.29 1.93
CA VAL A 32 -3.03 14.86 2.21
C VAL A 32 -1.75 14.26 2.78
N THR A 33 -1.82 13.77 4.01
CA THR A 33 -0.67 13.16 4.69
C THR A 33 -0.74 11.64 4.61
N LEU A 34 0.21 11.02 3.89
CA LEU A 34 0.33 9.58 3.71
C LEU A 34 1.28 8.97 4.75
N GLY A 35 0.89 7.84 5.35
CA GLY A 35 1.78 7.02 6.18
C GLY A 35 2.64 6.09 5.33
N ASP A 36 3.93 5.95 5.67
CA ASP A 36 4.89 5.09 4.98
C ASP A 36 5.71 4.29 6.00
N PRO A 37 5.58 2.95 6.03
CA PRO A 37 6.39 2.11 6.91
C PRO A 37 7.83 1.89 6.41
N GLY A 38 8.21 2.46 5.26
CA GLY A 38 9.53 2.31 4.65
C GLY A 38 9.67 1.01 3.85
N TRP A 39 8.57 0.47 3.33
CA TRP A 39 8.54 -0.72 2.47
C TRP A 39 8.46 -0.34 1.00
N SER A 40 9.10 -1.13 0.14
CA SER A 40 9.20 -0.83 -1.28
C SER A 40 7.83 -0.80 -1.99
N ASP A 41 6.92 -1.71 -1.65
CA ASP A 41 5.55 -1.75 -2.17
C ASP A 41 4.75 -0.49 -1.78
N ILE A 42 4.85 -0.07 -0.51
CA ILE A 42 4.16 1.13 -0.04
C ILE A 42 4.80 2.41 -0.58
N ALA A 43 6.09 2.43 -0.81
CA ALA A 43 6.73 3.54 -1.52
C ALA A 43 6.17 3.68 -2.95
N VAL A 44 5.92 2.56 -3.66
CA VAL A 44 5.30 2.57 -4.99
C VAL A 44 3.86 3.07 -4.93
N THR A 45 3.02 2.50 -4.07
CA THR A 45 1.60 2.88 -3.98
C THR A 45 1.42 4.32 -3.49
N ASN A 46 2.25 4.77 -2.53
CA ASN A 46 2.31 6.17 -2.11
C ASN A 46 2.78 7.09 -3.25
N GLY A 47 3.77 6.67 -4.04
CA GLY A 47 4.25 7.42 -5.20
C GLY A 47 3.15 7.62 -6.25
N ILE A 48 2.39 6.55 -6.56
CA ILE A 48 1.24 6.62 -7.47
C ILE A 48 0.18 7.59 -6.92
N ALA A 49 -0.22 7.40 -5.64
CA ALA A 49 -1.22 8.25 -5.01
C ALA A 49 -0.77 9.73 -4.98
N SER A 50 0.51 9.97 -4.67
CA SER A 50 1.09 11.32 -4.63
C SER A 50 1.06 11.99 -5.99
N LEU A 51 1.46 11.29 -7.06
CA LEU A 51 1.45 11.82 -8.41
C LEU A 51 0.03 12.19 -8.86
N VAL A 52 -0.94 11.32 -8.58
CA VAL A 52 -2.34 11.56 -8.94
C VAL A 52 -2.89 12.74 -8.14
N LEU A 53 -2.69 12.77 -6.83
CA LEU A 53 -3.16 13.85 -5.95
C LEU A 53 -2.52 15.20 -6.31
N ASP A 54 -1.20 15.23 -6.58
CA ASP A 54 -0.52 16.45 -7.04
C ASP A 54 -1.10 16.94 -8.39
N GLY A 55 -1.38 16.01 -9.31
CA GLY A 55 -2.07 16.33 -10.57
C GLY A 55 -3.46 16.93 -10.36
N LEU A 56 -4.17 16.49 -9.33
CA LEU A 56 -5.48 17.03 -8.95
C LEU A 56 -5.40 18.35 -8.18
N GLY A 57 -4.21 18.82 -7.80
CA GLY A 57 -4.00 20.09 -7.11
C GLY A 57 -3.97 20.00 -5.59
N TYR A 58 -3.69 18.83 -5.02
CA TYR A 58 -3.46 18.64 -3.59
C TYR A 58 -1.97 18.71 -3.26
N ASP A 59 -1.65 19.19 -2.07
CA ASP A 59 -0.30 19.09 -1.48
C ASP A 59 -0.17 17.74 -0.77
N VAL A 60 0.82 16.93 -1.14
CA VAL A 60 1.01 15.59 -0.56
C VAL A 60 2.23 15.55 0.33
N LYS A 61 2.07 15.02 1.52
CA LYS A 61 3.14 14.80 2.50
C LYS A 61 3.22 13.32 2.84
N THR A 62 4.41 12.76 2.77
CA THR A 62 4.66 11.39 3.22
C THR A 62 5.42 11.41 4.54
N GLN A 63 4.96 10.64 5.52
CA GLN A 63 5.61 10.48 6.82
C GLN A 63 6.08 9.05 7.00
N THR A 64 7.40 8.85 7.10
CA THR A 64 7.97 7.53 7.37
C THR A 64 7.88 7.22 8.86
N LEU A 65 7.03 6.25 9.22
CA LEU A 65 6.66 5.91 10.58
C LEU A 65 6.45 4.39 10.71
N GLY A 66 6.80 3.80 11.84
CA GLY A 66 6.45 2.39 12.10
C GLY A 66 4.93 2.16 12.13
N VAL A 67 4.48 0.97 11.73
CA VAL A 67 3.05 0.63 11.60
C VAL A 67 2.22 1.01 12.83
N PRO A 68 2.60 0.70 14.08
CA PRO A 68 1.80 1.12 15.24
C PRO A 68 1.66 2.64 15.38
N ILE A 69 2.67 3.39 14.95
CA ILE A 69 2.66 4.87 14.98
C ILE A 69 1.76 5.42 13.88
N ILE A 70 1.74 4.80 12.69
CA ILE A 70 0.81 5.17 11.61
C ILE A 70 -0.64 5.03 12.09
N PHE A 71 -1.01 3.89 12.69
CA PHE A 71 -2.37 3.69 13.23
C PHE A 71 -2.73 4.72 14.31
N ALA A 72 -1.80 5.01 15.22
CA ALA A 72 -2.01 6.05 16.22
C ALA A 72 -2.11 7.45 15.59
N GLY A 73 -1.34 7.72 14.53
CA GLY A 73 -1.39 8.95 13.74
C GLY A 73 -2.73 9.14 13.04
N LEU A 74 -3.27 8.08 12.42
CA LEU A 74 -4.61 8.07 11.82
C LEU A 74 -5.68 8.40 12.88
N GLN A 75 -5.64 7.73 14.04
CA GLN A 75 -6.59 8.00 15.13
C GLN A 75 -6.54 9.45 15.61
N LYS A 76 -5.35 10.06 15.63
CA LYS A 76 -5.13 11.43 16.12
C LYS A 76 -5.26 12.50 15.01
N GLY A 77 -5.50 12.11 13.77
CA GLY A 77 -5.55 13.03 12.63
C GLY A 77 -4.20 13.64 12.24
N GLN A 78 -3.10 12.99 12.59
CA GLN A 78 -1.73 13.38 12.20
C GLN A 78 -1.29 12.75 10.89
N VAL A 79 -1.91 11.64 10.53
CA VAL A 79 -1.86 10.96 9.23
C VAL A 79 -3.28 10.90 8.71
N ASP A 80 -3.47 11.20 7.42
CA ASP A 80 -4.80 11.16 6.79
C ASP A 80 -5.09 9.80 6.19
N VAL A 81 -4.10 9.18 5.54
CA VAL A 81 -4.27 7.96 4.75
C VAL A 81 -3.10 7.00 4.96
N PHE A 82 -3.40 5.70 4.97
CA PHE A 82 -2.43 4.61 4.95
C PHE A 82 -2.82 3.58 3.90
N LEU A 83 -2.00 3.38 2.89
CA LEU A 83 -2.25 2.45 1.78
C LEU A 83 -1.71 1.03 2.04
N GLY A 84 -1.08 0.82 3.20
CA GLY A 84 -0.30 -0.38 3.53
C GLY A 84 -0.87 -1.23 4.67
N ASN A 85 -2.19 -1.30 4.84
CA ASN A 85 -2.76 -2.21 5.83
C ASN A 85 -2.76 -3.65 5.32
N TRP A 86 -1.62 -4.32 5.44
CA TRP A 86 -1.44 -5.73 5.11
C TRP A 86 -2.20 -6.64 6.06
N MET A 87 -3.13 -7.43 5.51
CA MET A 87 -3.94 -8.39 6.27
C MET A 87 -3.61 -9.83 5.82
N PRO A 88 -3.57 -10.79 6.75
CA PRO A 88 -3.89 -10.68 8.18
C PRO A 88 -2.75 -10.19 9.08
N ALA A 89 -1.57 -9.86 8.54
CA ALA A 89 -0.40 -9.46 9.33
C ALA A 89 -0.67 -8.38 10.39
N GLN A 90 -1.48 -7.39 10.03
CA GLN A 90 -1.81 -6.26 10.91
C GLN A 90 -3.12 -6.46 11.68
N GLN A 91 -3.60 -7.71 11.85
CA GLN A 91 -4.90 -8.00 12.49
C GLN A 91 -5.02 -7.34 13.88
N ALA A 92 -4.00 -7.40 14.72
CA ALA A 92 -4.02 -6.80 16.05
C ALA A 92 -4.22 -5.27 16.01
N ASN A 93 -3.57 -4.59 15.07
CA ASN A 93 -3.78 -3.16 14.86
C ASN A 93 -5.17 -2.89 14.24
N TYR A 94 -5.60 -3.72 13.30
CA TYR A 94 -6.92 -3.60 12.69
C TYR A 94 -8.04 -3.69 13.74
N ASP A 95 -7.99 -4.68 14.62
CA ASP A 95 -8.97 -4.87 15.69
C ASP A 95 -8.98 -3.68 16.65
N LYS A 96 -7.80 -3.21 17.02
CA LYS A 96 -7.67 -2.09 17.97
C LYS A 96 -8.19 -0.77 17.42
N PHE A 97 -7.97 -0.47 16.14
CA PHE A 97 -8.22 0.86 15.59
C PHE A 97 -9.36 0.90 14.57
N VAL A 98 -9.47 -0.12 13.71
CA VAL A 98 -10.49 -0.14 12.63
C VAL A 98 -11.78 -0.78 13.13
N ALA A 99 -11.73 -1.98 13.71
CA ALA A 99 -12.93 -2.65 14.23
C ALA A 99 -13.56 -1.86 15.39
N SER A 100 -12.77 -1.09 16.16
CA SER A 100 -13.29 -0.17 17.18
C SER A 100 -13.93 1.10 16.60
N GLY A 101 -13.79 1.36 15.29
CA GLY A 101 -14.31 2.56 14.63
C GLY A 101 -13.48 3.82 14.85
N ALA A 102 -12.24 3.72 15.37
CA ALA A 102 -11.33 4.85 15.54
C ALA A 102 -10.61 5.26 14.23
N VAL A 103 -10.53 4.34 13.27
CA VAL A 103 -9.96 4.52 11.93
C VAL A 103 -10.93 3.88 10.92
N ASP A 104 -11.06 4.47 9.75
CA ASP A 104 -11.94 3.96 8.71
C ASP A 104 -11.17 3.08 7.70
N LYS A 105 -11.71 1.91 7.36
CA LYS A 105 -11.33 1.17 6.16
C LYS A 105 -12.07 1.77 4.97
N VAL A 106 -11.32 2.27 3.99
CA VAL A 106 -11.87 2.89 2.76
C VAL A 106 -12.12 1.83 1.70
N ALA A 107 -11.11 1.01 1.41
CA ALA A 107 -11.18 -0.01 0.37
C ALA A 107 -10.13 -1.10 0.62
N GLU A 108 -10.29 -2.26 0.01
CA GLU A 108 -9.18 -3.16 -0.30
C GLU A 108 -8.53 -2.66 -1.59
N ASN A 109 -7.22 -2.41 -1.58
CA ASN A 109 -6.50 -1.84 -2.73
C ASN A 109 -5.66 -2.87 -3.48
N LEU A 110 -5.27 -3.98 -2.83
CA LEU A 110 -4.55 -5.10 -3.42
C LEU A 110 -5.05 -6.41 -2.82
N SER A 111 -5.20 -7.46 -3.63
CA SER A 111 -5.61 -8.81 -3.21
C SER A 111 -4.63 -9.89 -3.67
N GLY A 112 -4.76 -11.09 -3.07
CA GLY A 112 -3.97 -12.26 -3.44
C GLY A 112 -2.50 -12.16 -3.01
N THR A 113 -2.20 -11.35 -2.02
CA THR A 113 -0.86 -11.25 -1.43
C THR A 113 -0.55 -12.49 -0.62
N GLU A 114 0.72 -12.83 -0.54
CA GLU A 114 1.24 -13.88 0.33
C GLU A 114 2.43 -13.31 1.11
N TYR A 115 2.55 -13.70 2.37
CA TYR A 115 3.73 -13.36 3.14
C TYR A 115 3.96 -14.42 4.21
N THR A 116 5.22 -14.91 4.31
CA THR A 116 5.63 -15.93 5.26
C THR A 116 7.16 -16.03 5.27
N LEU A 117 7.72 -17.01 5.96
CA LEU A 117 9.15 -17.30 5.86
C LEU A 117 9.48 -17.98 4.53
N ALA A 118 10.63 -17.62 3.98
CA ALA A 118 11.18 -18.15 2.74
C ALA A 118 12.62 -18.62 2.92
N VAL A 119 13.04 -19.54 2.08
CA VAL A 119 14.42 -20.04 1.97
C VAL A 119 14.83 -20.11 0.51
N PRO A 120 16.13 -20.05 0.18
CA PRO A 120 16.60 -20.31 -1.18
C PRO A 120 16.22 -21.73 -1.62
N THR A 121 15.97 -21.92 -2.92
CA THR A 121 15.55 -23.23 -3.48
C THR A 121 16.51 -24.35 -3.14
N TYR A 122 17.83 -24.12 -3.11
CA TYR A 122 18.78 -25.14 -2.71
C TYR A 122 18.62 -25.62 -1.26
N ALA A 123 18.19 -24.75 -0.33
CA ALA A 123 17.89 -25.12 1.03
C ALA A 123 16.54 -25.89 1.11
N TYR A 124 15.56 -25.45 0.31
CA TYR A 124 14.27 -26.14 0.18
C TYR A 124 14.44 -27.56 -0.36
N ASP A 125 15.24 -27.74 -1.41
CA ASP A 125 15.53 -29.03 -2.04
C ASP A 125 16.37 -29.95 -1.12
N ALA A 126 17.17 -29.37 -0.24
CA ALA A 126 17.89 -30.10 0.81
C ALA A 126 16.96 -30.62 1.93
N GLY A 127 15.67 -30.26 1.90
CA GLY A 127 14.65 -30.78 2.80
C GLY A 127 13.99 -29.75 3.74
N VAL A 128 14.29 -28.45 3.61
CA VAL A 128 13.66 -27.39 4.41
C VAL A 128 12.39 -26.91 3.70
N LYS A 129 11.27 -27.61 3.88
CA LYS A 129 10.02 -27.34 3.15
C LYS A 129 8.94 -26.68 4.01
N SER A 130 9.11 -26.72 5.31
CA SER A 130 8.13 -26.22 6.28
C SER A 130 8.82 -25.60 7.49
N PHE A 131 8.05 -24.86 8.29
CA PHE A 131 8.52 -24.35 9.58
C PHE A 131 9.03 -25.46 10.49
N ALA A 132 8.38 -26.65 10.48
CA ALA A 132 8.80 -27.80 11.27
C ALA A 132 10.17 -28.39 10.86
N ASP A 133 10.64 -28.06 9.66
CA ASP A 133 11.94 -28.54 9.19
C ASP A 133 13.09 -27.64 9.64
N LEU A 134 12.83 -26.37 9.96
CA LEU A 134 13.86 -25.38 10.28
C LEU A 134 14.82 -25.87 11.37
N ASN A 135 14.27 -26.40 12.47
CA ASN A 135 15.09 -26.82 13.60
C ASN A 135 15.99 -28.01 13.30
N LYS A 136 15.66 -28.84 12.29
CA LYS A 136 16.54 -29.94 11.84
C LYS A 136 17.83 -29.44 11.20
N TYR A 137 17.82 -28.20 10.70
CA TYR A 137 18.94 -27.57 10.02
C TYR A 137 19.45 -26.34 10.76
N ALA A 138 19.15 -26.22 12.06
CA ALA A 138 19.40 -25.02 12.87
C ALA A 138 20.84 -24.52 12.76
N ASP A 139 21.83 -25.41 12.83
CA ASP A 139 23.26 -25.06 12.71
C ASP A 139 23.58 -24.43 11.35
N LYS A 140 22.97 -24.90 10.25
CA LYS A 140 23.18 -24.33 8.92
C LYS A 140 22.62 -22.94 8.79
N PHE A 141 21.53 -22.61 9.49
CA PHE A 141 20.93 -21.29 9.57
C PHE A 141 21.58 -20.39 10.63
N GLY A 142 22.50 -20.94 11.45
CA GLY A 142 23.08 -20.24 12.60
C GLY A 142 22.01 -19.81 13.62
N HIS A 143 20.88 -20.52 13.72
CA HIS A 143 19.73 -20.23 14.58
C HIS A 143 19.18 -18.80 14.36
N LYS A 144 19.13 -18.31 13.12
CA LYS A 144 18.69 -16.93 12.79
C LYS A 144 17.57 -16.95 11.77
N ILE A 145 16.56 -16.09 12.02
CA ILE A 145 15.53 -15.72 11.06
C ILE A 145 15.73 -14.24 10.75
N TYR A 146 15.80 -13.86 9.49
CA TYR A 146 15.97 -12.47 9.08
C TYR A 146 14.61 -11.84 8.81
N GLY A 147 14.27 -10.84 9.60
CA GLY A 147 13.04 -10.06 9.49
C GLY A 147 13.30 -8.65 9.01
N ILE A 148 12.25 -7.84 9.03
CA ILE A 148 12.26 -6.44 8.60
C ILE A 148 12.35 -5.49 9.81
N ALA A 149 11.94 -4.23 9.63
CA ALA A 149 12.08 -3.20 10.66
C ALA A 149 11.39 -3.58 11.98
N SER A 150 12.01 -3.21 13.10
CA SER A 150 11.46 -3.44 14.43
C SER A 150 10.06 -2.86 14.58
N GLY A 151 9.17 -3.61 15.22
CA GLY A 151 7.74 -3.26 15.34
C GLY A 151 6.91 -3.57 14.10
N ALA A 152 7.50 -4.14 13.05
CA ALA A 152 6.72 -4.68 11.94
C ALA A 152 5.88 -5.87 12.41
N PRO A 153 4.58 -5.94 12.06
CA PRO A 153 3.70 -7.03 12.51
C PRO A 153 4.20 -8.43 12.19
N ALA A 154 4.85 -8.61 11.04
CA ALA A 154 5.48 -9.87 10.67
C ALA A 154 6.56 -10.32 11.64
N ASN A 155 7.37 -9.38 12.14
CA ASN A 155 8.38 -9.68 13.15
C ASN A 155 7.75 -10.11 14.47
N GLU A 156 6.61 -9.52 14.84
CA GLU A 156 5.89 -9.90 16.06
C GLU A 156 5.38 -11.36 15.97
N SER A 157 4.85 -11.78 14.81
CA SER A 157 4.49 -13.17 14.55
C SER A 157 5.69 -14.12 14.70
N ILE A 158 6.86 -13.75 14.20
CA ILE A 158 8.09 -14.56 14.36
C ILE A 158 8.51 -14.61 15.83
N LYS A 159 8.46 -13.49 16.56
CA LYS A 159 8.76 -13.45 18.00
C LYS A 159 7.81 -14.34 18.80
N GLU A 160 6.52 -14.34 18.46
CA GLU A 160 5.52 -15.20 19.09
C GLU A 160 5.82 -16.68 18.86
N ILE A 161 6.16 -17.08 17.63
CA ILE A 161 6.59 -18.45 17.28
C ILE A 161 7.80 -18.89 18.13
N ILE A 162 8.80 -18.01 18.24
CA ILE A 162 10.02 -18.28 19.02
C ILE A 162 9.68 -18.41 20.51
N ALA A 163 8.92 -17.45 21.06
CA ALA A 163 8.55 -17.43 22.49
C ALA A 163 7.69 -18.64 22.90
N ALA A 164 6.78 -19.06 22.02
CA ALA A 164 5.95 -20.24 22.23
C ALA A 164 6.69 -21.59 22.00
N ASN A 165 7.95 -21.55 21.58
CA ASN A 165 8.70 -22.72 21.13
C ASN A 165 7.98 -23.53 20.05
N GLU A 166 7.17 -22.89 19.22
CA GLU A 166 6.54 -23.53 18.07
C GLU A 166 7.64 -24.05 17.13
N PHE A 167 7.44 -25.20 16.54
CA PHE A 167 8.39 -25.84 15.64
C PHE A 167 9.79 -26.10 16.23
N GLY A 168 9.95 -26.00 17.58
CA GLY A 168 11.24 -26.16 18.25
C GLY A 168 12.18 -24.95 18.11
N LEU A 169 11.65 -23.75 17.87
CA LEU A 169 12.45 -22.55 17.53
C LEU A 169 12.84 -21.67 18.73
N LYS A 170 12.69 -22.13 19.99
CA LYS A 170 12.99 -21.33 21.20
C LYS A 170 14.42 -20.75 21.26
N ASP A 171 15.39 -21.46 20.66
CA ASP A 171 16.79 -21.07 20.68
C ASP A 171 17.19 -20.23 19.44
N TRP A 172 16.22 -19.91 18.59
CA TRP A 172 16.41 -19.07 17.41
C TRP A 172 16.32 -17.60 17.74
N LYS A 173 16.91 -16.77 16.89
CA LYS A 173 16.93 -15.32 17.03
C LYS A 173 16.37 -14.65 15.79
N LEU A 174 15.43 -13.74 15.98
CA LEU A 174 15.01 -12.82 14.94
C LEU A 174 16.07 -11.72 14.79
N VAL A 175 16.57 -11.54 13.58
CA VAL A 175 17.45 -10.42 13.20
C VAL A 175 16.61 -9.35 12.54
N GLU A 176 16.29 -8.32 13.28
CA GLU A 176 15.50 -7.19 12.79
C GLU A 176 16.40 -6.18 12.08
N SER A 177 15.99 -5.74 10.88
CA SER A 177 16.68 -4.71 10.10
C SER A 177 15.70 -4.04 9.12
N SER A 178 16.15 -3.05 8.33
CA SER A 178 15.29 -2.60 7.22
C SER A 178 15.13 -3.70 6.17
N GLU A 179 14.07 -3.61 5.35
CA GLU A 179 13.86 -4.48 4.18
C GLU A 179 15.12 -4.60 3.32
N GLN A 180 15.72 -3.45 2.97
CA GLN A 180 16.92 -3.38 2.14
C GLN A 180 18.12 -4.09 2.79
N ALA A 181 18.30 -3.92 4.12
CA ALA A 181 19.39 -4.57 4.84
C ALA A 181 19.19 -6.09 4.93
N MET A 182 17.95 -6.55 5.12
CA MET A 182 17.58 -7.96 5.06
C MET A 182 17.92 -8.54 3.68
N LEU A 183 17.48 -7.89 2.60
CA LEU A 183 17.72 -8.35 1.23
C LEU A 183 19.22 -8.38 0.87
N VAL A 184 20.02 -7.43 1.35
CA VAL A 184 21.47 -7.47 1.22
C VAL A 184 22.07 -8.69 1.90
N GLN A 185 21.58 -9.05 3.10
CA GLN A 185 22.05 -10.25 3.81
C GLN A 185 21.62 -11.54 3.09
N VAL A 186 20.38 -11.60 2.58
CA VAL A 186 19.90 -12.72 1.75
C VAL A 186 20.77 -12.88 0.51
N GLY A 187 21.01 -11.80 -0.23
CA GLY A 187 21.85 -11.84 -1.42
C GLY A 187 23.29 -12.27 -1.16
N ARG A 188 23.86 -11.93 0.01
CA ARG A 188 25.18 -12.43 0.42
C ARG A 188 25.19 -13.94 0.71
N ALA A 189 24.17 -14.41 1.40
CA ALA A 189 24.02 -15.83 1.71
C ALA A 189 23.82 -16.66 0.42
N VAL A 190 22.93 -16.22 -0.46
CA VAL A 190 22.65 -16.87 -1.74
C VAL A 190 23.92 -16.98 -2.61
N LYS A 191 24.74 -15.92 -2.68
CA LYS A 191 26.02 -15.93 -3.44
C LYS A 191 27.05 -16.92 -2.91
N ARG A 192 26.87 -17.44 -1.69
CA ARG A 192 27.81 -18.38 -1.03
C ARG A 192 27.18 -19.76 -0.81
N ASP A 193 25.97 -19.98 -1.33
CA ASP A 193 25.17 -21.18 -1.08
C ASP A 193 24.94 -21.47 0.43
N GLU A 194 24.96 -20.40 1.26
CA GLU A 194 24.71 -20.49 2.70
C GLU A 194 23.21 -20.55 2.97
N PHE A 195 22.79 -21.39 3.93
CA PHE A 195 21.39 -21.46 4.32
C PHE A 195 20.97 -20.16 5.00
N VAL A 196 19.88 -19.58 4.51
CA VAL A 196 19.26 -18.38 5.06
C VAL A 196 17.74 -18.56 5.08
N VAL A 197 17.11 -18.20 6.19
CA VAL A 197 15.65 -18.10 6.29
C VAL A 197 15.29 -16.67 6.60
N PHE A 198 14.34 -16.13 5.85
CA PHE A 198 13.99 -14.73 5.89
C PHE A 198 12.50 -14.52 5.61
N LEU A 199 11.99 -13.35 5.99
CA LEU A 199 10.64 -12.97 5.65
C LEU A 199 10.55 -12.67 4.16
N GLY A 200 9.66 -13.37 3.46
CA GLY A 200 9.34 -13.14 2.05
C GLY A 200 7.87 -12.78 1.86
N TRP A 201 7.58 -12.03 0.81
CA TRP A 201 6.20 -11.66 0.44
C TRP A 201 6.04 -11.42 -1.05
N THR A 202 4.79 -11.45 -1.51
CA THR A 202 4.41 -11.09 -2.87
C THR A 202 3.28 -10.07 -2.84
N PRO A 203 3.34 -8.99 -3.66
CA PRO A 203 4.34 -8.72 -4.70
C PRO A 203 5.67 -8.22 -4.14
N HIS A 204 6.78 -8.71 -4.65
CA HIS A 204 8.12 -8.14 -4.46
C HIS A 204 9.11 -8.74 -5.46
N PRO A 205 10.03 -7.96 -6.06
CA PRO A 205 11.05 -8.44 -7.00
C PRO A 205 11.98 -9.52 -6.45
N MET A 206 12.12 -9.65 -5.13
CA MET A 206 12.92 -10.73 -4.51
C MET A 206 12.49 -12.12 -4.99
N ASN A 207 11.20 -12.30 -5.33
CA ASN A 207 10.65 -13.56 -5.83
C ASN A 207 11.21 -13.99 -7.19
N VAL A 208 11.71 -13.03 -7.97
CA VAL A 208 12.39 -13.26 -9.26
C VAL A 208 13.90 -13.18 -9.11
N GLN A 209 14.37 -12.25 -8.27
CA GLN A 209 15.78 -11.98 -8.05
C GLN A 209 16.51 -13.13 -7.33
N TYR A 210 15.83 -13.77 -6.38
CA TYR A 210 16.34 -14.92 -5.65
C TYR A 210 15.51 -16.15 -6.04
N ASP A 211 16.19 -17.24 -6.39
CA ASP A 211 15.54 -18.54 -6.53
C ASP A 211 15.17 -19.04 -5.14
N MET A 212 13.92 -18.79 -4.72
CA MET A 212 13.44 -19.00 -3.36
C MET A 212 12.10 -19.73 -3.33
N LYS A 213 11.80 -20.32 -2.17
CA LYS A 213 10.54 -21.00 -1.89
C LYS A 213 9.99 -20.56 -0.55
N TYR A 214 8.67 -20.38 -0.48
CA TYR A 214 7.95 -20.14 0.76
C TYR A 214 7.80 -21.42 1.56
N LEU A 215 7.95 -21.32 2.88
CA LEU A 215 7.78 -22.42 3.81
C LEU A 215 6.31 -22.60 4.17
N LYS A 216 5.88 -23.86 4.27
CA LYS A 216 4.52 -24.24 4.70
C LYS A 216 4.47 -24.48 6.22
N GLY A 217 3.23 -24.49 6.77
CA GLY A 217 2.99 -24.80 8.18
C GLY A 217 3.04 -23.59 9.10
N GLY A 218 3.18 -22.37 8.53
CA GLY A 218 3.14 -21.11 9.26
C GLY A 218 1.80 -20.39 9.19
N GLU A 219 0.77 -20.98 8.58
CA GLU A 219 -0.50 -20.36 8.22
C GLU A 219 -1.27 -19.80 9.43
N LYS A 220 -1.11 -20.43 10.61
CA LYS A 220 -1.65 -19.93 11.89
C LYS A 220 -1.20 -18.49 12.20
N TYR A 221 0.02 -18.13 11.79
CA TYR A 221 0.66 -16.84 12.10
C TYR A 221 0.65 -15.87 10.94
N PHE A 222 0.64 -16.39 9.72
CA PHE A 222 0.81 -15.61 8.49
C PHE A 222 -0.43 -15.62 7.60
N GLY A 223 -1.38 -16.55 7.82
CA GLY A 223 -2.53 -16.77 6.93
C GLY A 223 -2.16 -17.57 5.67
N ASP A 224 -3.18 -17.98 4.91
CA ASP A 224 -3.01 -18.71 3.64
C ASP A 224 -2.89 -17.77 2.45
N SER A 225 -3.54 -16.63 2.52
CA SER A 225 -3.49 -15.54 1.54
C SER A 225 -3.84 -14.23 2.23
N GLY A 226 -3.48 -13.12 1.60
CA GLY A 226 -3.66 -11.82 2.18
C GLY A 226 -4.22 -10.78 1.21
N SER A 227 -4.45 -9.60 1.76
CA SER A 227 -4.83 -8.40 1.03
C SER A 227 -4.21 -7.17 1.67
N VAL A 228 -4.21 -6.06 0.94
CA VAL A 228 -3.83 -4.76 1.47
C VAL A 228 -5.02 -3.82 1.43
N ASN A 229 -5.27 -3.13 2.53
CA ASN A 229 -6.36 -2.16 2.62
C ASN A 229 -5.85 -0.73 2.64
N THR A 230 -6.63 0.16 2.05
CA THR A 230 -6.55 1.61 2.26
C THR A 230 -7.29 1.96 3.54
N LEU A 231 -6.60 2.55 4.49
CA LEU A 231 -7.17 3.13 5.70
C LEU A 231 -7.14 4.65 5.64
N ALA A 232 -8.08 5.30 6.29
CA ALA A 232 -8.10 6.75 6.48
C ALA A 232 -8.45 7.10 7.93
N ARG A 233 -8.04 8.28 8.39
CA ARG A 233 -8.52 8.80 9.68
C ARG A 233 -10.04 8.86 9.69
N LYS A 234 -10.62 8.76 10.87
CA LYS A 234 -12.08 8.73 11.05
C LYS A 234 -12.77 9.90 10.36
N GLY A 235 -13.75 9.58 9.50
CA GLY A 235 -14.57 10.56 8.78
C GLY A 235 -13.88 11.27 7.62
N TYR A 236 -12.62 10.94 7.29
CA TYR A 236 -11.85 11.65 6.25
C TYR A 236 -12.52 11.63 4.88
N ALA A 237 -13.00 10.48 4.42
CA ALA A 237 -13.66 10.37 3.13
C ALA A 237 -14.98 11.16 3.04
N ALA A 238 -15.66 11.40 4.16
CA ALA A 238 -16.85 12.25 4.19
C ALA A 238 -16.49 13.73 4.26
N GLN A 239 -15.41 14.09 4.94
CA GLN A 239 -14.89 15.47 5.02
C GLN A 239 -14.27 15.91 3.69
N CYS A 240 -13.52 15.02 3.03
CA CYS A 240 -12.80 15.24 1.78
C CYS A 240 -13.33 14.29 0.69
N PRO A 241 -14.55 14.51 0.17
CA PRO A 241 -15.25 13.53 -0.65
C PRO A 241 -14.56 13.23 -1.98
N ASN A 242 -13.87 14.20 -2.56
CA ASN A 242 -13.12 14.00 -3.81
C ASN A 242 -11.89 13.11 -3.59
N VAL A 243 -11.11 13.37 -2.54
CA VAL A 243 -9.99 12.50 -2.14
C VAL A 243 -10.53 11.12 -1.71
N GLY A 244 -11.61 11.06 -0.93
CA GLY A 244 -12.26 9.82 -0.52
C GLY A 244 -12.71 8.97 -1.71
N LYS A 245 -13.22 9.60 -2.77
CA LYS A 245 -13.60 8.94 -4.02
C LYS A 245 -12.38 8.36 -4.74
N LEU A 246 -11.31 9.13 -4.86
CA LEU A 246 -10.05 8.64 -5.42
C LEU A 246 -9.53 7.43 -4.64
N LEU A 247 -9.42 7.53 -3.31
CA LEU A 247 -8.94 6.44 -2.46
C LEU A 247 -9.77 5.15 -2.60
N SER A 248 -11.09 5.28 -2.78
CA SER A 248 -11.97 4.13 -3.01
C SER A 248 -11.73 3.48 -4.37
N ASN A 249 -11.34 4.26 -5.38
CA ASN A 249 -11.09 3.79 -6.73
C ASN A 249 -9.68 3.22 -6.91
N LEU A 250 -8.69 3.65 -6.09
CA LEU A 250 -7.32 3.16 -6.21
C LEU A 250 -7.28 1.65 -5.98
N LYS A 251 -6.92 0.94 -7.04
CA LYS A 251 -6.67 -0.50 -7.05
C LYS A 251 -5.32 -0.73 -7.70
N PHE A 252 -4.51 -1.52 -7.04
CA PHE A 252 -3.20 -1.94 -7.50
C PHE A 252 -3.25 -3.40 -7.93
N THR A 253 -2.26 -3.82 -8.70
CA THR A 253 -2.07 -5.22 -9.05
C THR A 253 -0.65 -5.64 -8.70
N GLN A 254 -0.46 -6.93 -8.47
CA GLN A 254 0.88 -7.46 -8.19
C GLN A 254 1.86 -7.19 -9.34
N ASP A 255 1.38 -7.31 -10.60
CA ASP A 255 2.20 -7.02 -11.77
C ASP A 255 2.63 -5.55 -11.85
N MET A 256 1.71 -4.63 -11.52
CA MET A 256 2.01 -3.20 -11.45
C MET A 256 3.09 -2.92 -10.41
N GLU A 257 2.88 -3.37 -9.18
CA GLU A 257 3.81 -3.12 -8.09
C GLU A 257 5.17 -3.76 -8.36
N ASN A 258 5.20 -5.03 -8.81
CA ASN A 258 6.44 -5.71 -9.19
C ASN A 258 7.20 -4.97 -10.29
N ALA A 259 6.49 -4.51 -11.35
CA ALA A 259 7.12 -3.83 -12.47
C ALA A 259 7.76 -2.48 -12.06
N ILE A 260 7.09 -1.72 -11.18
CA ILE A 260 7.61 -0.44 -10.70
C ILE A 260 8.75 -0.67 -9.70
N MET A 261 8.59 -1.57 -8.73
CA MET A 261 9.63 -1.92 -7.77
C MET A 261 10.89 -2.44 -8.45
N ASP A 262 10.78 -3.24 -9.54
CA ASP A 262 11.93 -3.71 -10.30
C ASP A 262 12.73 -2.56 -10.90
N GLN A 263 12.07 -1.52 -11.41
CA GLN A 263 12.78 -0.34 -11.92
C GLN A 263 13.56 0.39 -10.80
N VAL A 264 13.00 0.45 -9.60
CA VAL A 264 13.66 1.09 -8.46
C VAL A 264 14.81 0.24 -7.93
N LEU A 265 14.58 -1.04 -7.67
CA LEU A 265 15.54 -1.91 -6.98
C LEU A 265 16.62 -2.45 -7.90
N SER A 266 16.29 -2.80 -9.15
CA SER A 266 17.23 -3.41 -10.09
C SER A 266 17.87 -2.39 -11.02
N LYS A 267 17.14 -1.35 -11.45
CA LYS A 267 17.59 -0.34 -12.41
C LYS A 267 18.00 0.98 -11.76
N GLN A 268 17.89 1.08 -10.44
CA GLN A 268 18.24 2.26 -9.65
C GLN A 268 17.52 3.56 -10.09
N ALA A 269 16.32 3.44 -10.66
CA ALA A 269 15.47 4.59 -10.92
C ALA A 269 14.97 5.18 -9.60
N SER A 270 14.68 6.48 -9.57
CA SER A 270 13.91 7.03 -8.45
C SER A 270 12.48 6.48 -8.48
N ASN A 271 11.83 6.38 -7.31
CA ASN A 271 10.45 5.92 -7.24
C ASN A 271 9.52 6.78 -8.12
N ASP A 272 9.68 8.10 -8.07
CA ASP A 272 8.88 9.04 -8.88
C ASP A 272 9.04 8.81 -10.38
N GLN A 273 10.28 8.54 -10.84
CA GLN A 273 10.54 8.26 -12.24
C GLN A 273 9.93 6.92 -12.66
N ALA A 274 10.11 5.87 -11.85
CA ALA A 274 9.56 4.55 -12.13
C ALA A 274 8.02 4.57 -12.20
N VAL A 275 7.37 5.28 -11.27
CA VAL A 275 5.92 5.49 -11.27
C VAL A 275 5.47 6.24 -12.53
N LYS A 276 6.13 7.33 -12.89
CA LYS A 276 5.81 8.11 -14.10
C LYS A 276 5.97 7.28 -15.37
N ASP A 277 7.05 6.57 -15.50
CA ASP A 277 7.34 5.76 -16.69
C ASP A 277 6.31 4.63 -16.85
N TRP A 278 5.94 4.00 -15.73
CA TRP A 278 4.93 2.96 -15.75
C TRP A 278 3.55 3.52 -16.12
N LEU A 279 3.13 4.64 -15.54
CA LEU A 279 1.83 5.27 -15.83
C LEU A 279 1.75 5.80 -17.27
N LYS A 280 2.86 6.29 -17.84
CA LYS A 280 2.92 6.65 -19.28
C LYS A 280 2.69 5.44 -20.17
N ALA A 281 3.21 4.29 -19.78
CA ALA A 281 3.06 3.04 -20.53
C ALA A 281 1.68 2.37 -20.34
N ASN A 282 0.96 2.71 -19.26
CA ASN A 282 -0.32 2.11 -18.87
C ASN A 282 -1.37 3.19 -18.54
N PRO A 283 -1.68 4.13 -19.45
CA PRO A 283 -2.52 5.29 -19.14
C PRO A 283 -3.97 4.95 -18.81
N GLU A 284 -4.46 3.77 -19.20
CA GLU A 284 -5.83 3.31 -18.99
C GLU A 284 -6.19 3.08 -17.51
N VAL A 285 -5.20 2.82 -16.66
CA VAL A 285 -5.47 2.63 -15.23
C VAL A 285 -5.92 3.94 -14.58
N ILE A 286 -5.41 5.07 -15.07
CA ILE A 286 -5.74 6.41 -14.57
C ILE A 286 -7.22 6.71 -14.82
N ASP A 287 -7.75 6.33 -15.97
CA ASP A 287 -9.17 6.53 -16.30
C ASP A 287 -10.09 5.82 -15.29
N ASN A 288 -9.67 4.65 -14.80
CA ASN A 288 -10.43 3.91 -13.78
C ASN A 288 -10.35 4.57 -12.41
N TRP A 289 -9.16 5.04 -12.00
CA TRP A 289 -8.97 5.70 -10.71
C TRP A 289 -9.71 7.04 -10.62
N LEU A 290 -9.81 7.75 -11.74
CA LEU A 290 -10.44 9.08 -11.79
C LEU A 290 -11.94 9.07 -12.05
N LYS A 291 -12.61 7.91 -12.10
CA LYS A 291 -14.08 7.85 -12.24
C LYS A 291 -14.79 8.61 -11.13
N GLY A 292 -15.48 9.71 -11.49
CA GLY A 292 -16.20 10.58 -10.57
C GLY A 292 -15.31 11.43 -9.67
N VAL A 293 -14.04 11.57 -10.01
CA VAL A 293 -13.06 12.46 -9.37
C VAL A 293 -12.89 13.71 -10.23
N THR A 294 -12.71 14.86 -9.60
CA THR A 294 -12.38 16.13 -10.24
C THR A 294 -11.02 16.62 -9.75
N THR A 295 -10.48 17.70 -10.37
CA THR A 295 -9.44 18.44 -9.67
C THR A 295 -10.02 19.07 -8.40
N ARG A 296 -9.17 19.45 -7.46
CA ARG A 296 -9.58 20.14 -6.22
C ARG A 296 -10.44 21.38 -6.50
N GLU A 297 -10.20 22.07 -7.61
CA GLU A 297 -10.96 23.24 -8.07
C GLU A 297 -12.19 22.87 -8.92
N GLY A 298 -12.53 21.58 -9.04
CA GLY A 298 -13.70 21.10 -9.80
C GLY A 298 -13.49 20.93 -11.31
N GLY A 299 -12.24 20.99 -11.79
CA GLY A 299 -11.89 20.83 -13.21
C GLY A 299 -11.74 19.39 -13.67
N ASP A 300 -11.28 19.18 -14.90
CA ASP A 300 -11.02 17.88 -15.52
C ASP A 300 -9.82 17.18 -14.88
N ALA A 301 -10.11 16.15 -14.11
CA ALA A 301 -9.10 15.36 -13.40
C ALA A 301 -8.15 14.64 -14.36
N LEU A 302 -8.67 14.04 -15.44
CA LEU A 302 -7.87 13.24 -16.36
C LEU A 302 -6.85 14.10 -17.11
N ALA A 303 -7.30 15.24 -17.63
CA ALA A 303 -6.40 16.20 -18.29
C ALA A 303 -5.33 16.71 -17.35
N ALA A 304 -5.69 17.02 -16.10
CA ALA A 304 -4.78 17.54 -15.09
C ALA A 304 -3.72 16.51 -14.66
N VAL A 305 -4.11 15.26 -14.42
CA VAL A 305 -3.16 14.19 -14.04
C VAL A 305 -2.25 13.82 -15.22
N LYS A 306 -2.79 13.70 -16.45
CA LYS A 306 -1.98 13.42 -17.65
C LYS A 306 -0.94 14.50 -17.94
N ALA A 307 -1.20 15.74 -17.58
CA ALA A 307 -0.23 16.85 -17.71
C ALA A 307 0.97 16.74 -16.75
N LYS A 308 0.91 15.88 -15.71
CA LYS A 308 2.02 15.62 -14.75
C LYS A 308 2.92 14.45 -15.16
N LEU A 309 2.45 13.64 -16.08
CA LEU A 309 3.23 12.52 -16.63
C LEU A 309 4.27 13.05 -17.65
#